data_1dd086c1b74063a8faf2fd53784238a1
#
_entry.id   1dd086c1b74063a8faf2fd53784238a1
#
_cell.length_a   1.000
_cell.length_b   1.000
_cell.length_c   1.000
_cell.angle_alpha   90.00
_cell.angle_beta   90.00
_cell.angle_gamma   90.00
#
_symmetry.space_group_name_H-M   'P 1'
#
loop_
_entity.id
_entity.type
_entity.pdbx_description
1 polymer ?
#
loop_
_entity_poly.entity_id
_entity_poly.type
_entity_poly.pdbx_seq_one_letter_code
_entity_poly.pdbx_strand_id
1 'polypeptide(L)'
;MTISPRCLRLVLCFAACLCLGSSSLPAAEPNTLTPEEQQAGWKLLFDGKTTAGWRNFKKDAVSPGWQVAHGELSRAEKGAGDIMTADQFGSFELSLEYKISKGGNSGLMFHVTEEGQTPWQTGPEIQIQDNVDGHDPQKAGWLYQLYKPETDATKPAGEWNELRVKITPEKCETFMNGVKYYDFVKGSTDWDERVAKSKFGKMPLFGKATKGHICLQDHGNPVSFRSIKIRSLDKP
;
A
#
# COMPACT_ATOMS: atom_id res chain seq x y z
N MET A 1 33.28 57.63 61.96
CA MET A 1 33.64 56.76 60.80
C MET A 1 32.56 55.75 60.72
N THR A 2 31.58 55.97 59.89
CA THR A 2 30.37 55.12 59.75
C THR A 2 30.42 54.36 58.39
N ILE A 3 30.43 53.06 58.47
CA ILE A 3 30.46 52.19 57.29
C ILE A 3 29.02 51.77 56.99
N SER A 4 28.55 52.09 55.77
CA SER A 4 27.24 51.75 55.27
C SER A 4 27.21 50.27 54.68
N PRO A 5 26.16 49.46 54.92
CA PRO A 5 26.05 48.15 54.33
C PRO A 5 25.40 48.24 52.95
N ARG A 6 26.06 47.66 51.93
CA ARG A 6 25.51 47.45 50.58
C ARG A 6 24.56 46.27 50.57
N CYS A 7 23.28 46.50 50.21
CA CYS A 7 22.29 45.49 49.91
C CYS A 7 22.62 44.75 48.58
N LEU A 8 22.90 43.48 48.70
CA LEU A 8 23.05 42.58 47.56
C LEU A 8 21.65 42.04 47.17
N ARG A 9 21.11 42.51 46.04
CA ARG A 9 19.87 41.99 45.50
C ARG A 9 20.17 40.72 44.72
N LEU A 10 19.71 39.57 45.22
CA LEU A 10 19.74 38.26 44.54
C LEU A 10 18.59 38.22 43.53
N VAL A 11 18.92 38.23 42.25
CA VAL A 11 17.94 38.01 41.17
C VAL A 11 17.84 36.51 40.93
N LEU A 12 16.74 35.89 41.38
CA LEU A 12 16.39 34.52 41.02
C LEU A 12 15.78 34.51 39.60
N CYS A 13 16.53 34.02 38.60
CA CYS A 13 16.00 33.68 37.31
C CYS A 13 15.30 32.32 37.41
N PHE A 14 13.96 32.31 37.39
CA PHE A 14 13.18 31.11 37.20
C PHE A 14 13.25 30.74 35.70
N ALA A 15 14.03 29.73 35.33
CA ALA A 15 13.98 29.11 34.04
C ALA A 15 12.77 28.16 34.01
N ALA A 16 11.67 28.60 33.40
CA ALA A 16 10.53 27.74 33.10
C ALA A 16 10.92 26.79 31.95
N CYS A 17 11.25 25.53 32.28
CA CYS A 17 11.37 24.46 31.30
C CYS A 17 9.97 24.14 30.78
N LEU A 18 9.62 24.66 29.58
CA LEU A 18 8.47 24.16 28.84
C LEU A 18 8.81 22.74 28.31
N CYS A 19 8.35 21.70 28.99
CA CYS A 19 8.29 20.37 28.47
C CYS A 19 7.20 20.34 27.37
N LEU A 20 7.59 20.50 26.11
CA LEU A 20 6.76 20.18 24.97
C LEU A 20 6.54 18.66 24.96
N GLY A 21 5.47 18.22 25.61
CA GLY A 21 5.00 16.85 25.51
C GLY A 21 4.65 16.57 24.05
N SER A 22 5.44 15.73 23.39
CA SER A 22 5.07 15.16 22.09
C SER A 22 3.86 14.26 22.32
N SER A 23 2.67 14.82 22.15
CA SER A 23 1.44 14.04 22.07
C SER A 23 1.52 13.23 20.77
N SER A 24 1.86 11.94 20.85
CA SER A 24 1.64 11.04 19.74
C SER A 24 0.12 11.00 19.50
N LEU A 25 -0.32 11.49 18.35
CA LEU A 25 -1.70 11.30 17.91
C LEU A 25 -1.97 9.78 17.91
N PRO A 26 -3.11 9.34 18.46
CA PRO A 26 -3.48 7.94 18.37
C PRO A 26 -3.52 7.53 16.91
N ALA A 27 -3.00 6.34 16.60
CA ALA A 27 -3.13 5.77 15.26
C ALA A 27 -4.62 5.75 14.89
N ALA A 28 -4.93 6.15 13.65
CA ALA A 28 -6.32 6.11 13.18
C ALA A 28 -6.89 4.69 13.29
N GLU A 29 -8.14 4.59 13.71
CA GLU A 29 -8.85 3.30 13.73
C GLU A 29 -8.85 2.69 12.32
N PRO A 30 -8.66 1.36 12.18
CA PRO A 30 -8.68 0.71 10.89
C PRO A 30 -9.97 1.03 10.10
N ASN A 31 -9.85 1.11 8.79
CA ASN A 31 -10.96 1.40 7.86
C ASN A 31 -11.66 2.73 8.13
N THR A 32 -10.93 3.72 8.65
CA THR A 32 -11.41 5.09 8.82
C THR A 32 -10.47 6.06 8.10
N LEU A 33 -10.98 7.26 7.80
CA LEU A 33 -10.18 8.37 7.30
C LEU A 33 -10.09 9.45 8.36
N THR A 34 -8.88 9.97 8.58
CA THR A 34 -8.73 11.17 9.42
C THR A 34 -9.35 12.39 8.73
N PRO A 35 -9.67 13.48 9.46
CA PRO A 35 -10.13 14.72 8.85
C PRO A 35 -9.18 15.25 7.78
N GLU A 36 -7.87 15.14 7.98
CA GLU A 36 -6.82 15.57 7.04
C GLU A 36 -6.85 14.72 5.77
N GLU A 37 -7.04 13.41 5.89
CA GLU A 37 -7.18 12.51 4.74
C GLU A 37 -8.45 12.81 3.95
N GLN A 38 -9.57 13.05 4.63
CA GLN A 38 -10.82 13.44 3.97
C GLN A 38 -10.65 14.76 3.19
N GLN A 39 -10.02 15.76 3.81
CA GLN A 39 -9.72 17.04 3.17
C GLN A 39 -8.74 16.90 1.99
N ALA A 40 -7.78 15.95 2.09
CA ALA A 40 -6.83 15.63 1.02
C ALA A 40 -7.44 14.77 -0.11
N GLY A 41 -8.75 14.44 -0.05
CA GLY A 41 -9.48 13.71 -1.08
C GLY A 41 -9.32 12.19 -1.05
N TRP A 42 -8.84 11.63 0.07
CA TRP A 42 -8.81 10.18 0.25
C TRP A 42 -10.23 9.62 0.35
N LYS A 43 -10.39 8.41 -0.18
CA LYS A 43 -11.63 7.61 -0.09
C LYS A 43 -11.27 6.20 0.34
N LEU A 44 -12.13 5.58 1.14
CA LEU A 44 -12.00 4.16 1.46
C LEU A 44 -12.43 3.32 0.25
N LEU A 45 -11.62 2.34 -0.11
CA LEU A 45 -11.98 1.26 -1.03
C LEU A 45 -12.54 0.05 -0.27
N PHE A 46 -12.37 0.03 1.05
CA PHE A 46 -12.92 -1.00 1.94
C PHE A 46 -13.42 -0.35 3.23
N ASP A 47 -14.68 -0.57 3.55
CA ASP A 47 -15.38 0.04 4.69
C ASP A 47 -15.24 -0.76 6.00
N GLY A 48 -14.52 -1.89 5.97
CA GLY A 48 -14.38 -2.81 7.10
C GLY A 48 -15.60 -3.71 7.34
N LYS A 49 -16.64 -3.64 6.50
CA LYS A 49 -17.93 -4.31 6.73
C LYS A 49 -18.43 -5.09 5.53
N THR A 50 -18.18 -4.61 4.31
CA THR A 50 -18.75 -5.17 3.08
C THR A 50 -17.70 -5.27 1.99
N THR A 51 -18.00 -6.06 0.95
CA THR A 51 -17.21 -6.12 -0.29
C THR A 51 -17.73 -5.14 -1.34
N ALA A 52 -18.52 -4.16 -0.97
CA ALA A 52 -19.05 -3.15 -1.89
C ALA A 52 -17.91 -2.44 -2.63
N GLY A 53 -18.08 -2.25 -3.94
CA GLY A 53 -17.02 -1.68 -4.80
C GLY A 53 -15.94 -2.67 -5.27
N TRP A 54 -16.08 -3.96 -4.89
CA TRP A 54 -15.18 -5.04 -5.34
C TRP A 54 -15.96 -6.11 -6.12
N ARG A 55 -15.26 -6.80 -7.00
CA ARG A 55 -15.74 -7.98 -7.75
C ARG A 55 -14.57 -8.89 -8.10
N ASN A 56 -14.81 -10.14 -8.40
CA ASN A 56 -13.77 -10.98 -8.99
C ASN A 56 -13.43 -10.52 -10.42
N PHE A 57 -12.20 -10.81 -10.82
CA PHE A 57 -11.76 -10.59 -12.19
C PHE A 57 -12.69 -11.30 -13.17
N LYS A 58 -13.19 -10.56 -14.17
CA LYS A 58 -14.17 -11.03 -15.18
C LYS A 58 -15.50 -11.59 -14.60
N LYS A 59 -15.90 -11.12 -13.42
CA LYS A 59 -17.20 -11.46 -12.81
C LYS A 59 -17.86 -10.21 -12.24
N ASP A 60 -19.14 -10.31 -11.94
CA ASP A 60 -19.95 -9.19 -11.44
C ASP A 60 -19.99 -9.10 -9.91
N ALA A 61 -19.52 -10.11 -9.19
CA ALA A 61 -19.56 -10.17 -7.73
C ALA A 61 -18.28 -10.78 -7.15
N VAL A 62 -18.06 -10.57 -5.86
CA VAL A 62 -17.00 -11.21 -5.09
C VAL A 62 -17.43 -12.63 -4.73
N SER A 63 -16.54 -13.62 -4.92
CA SER A 63 -16.80 -15.01 -4.57
C SER A 63 -16.82 -15.21 -3.04
N PRO A 64 -17.53 -16.23 -2.52
CA PRO A 64 -17.58 -16.54 -1.09
C PRO A 64 -16.21 -16.84 -0.45
N GLY A 65 -15.20 -17.15 -1.27
CA GLY A 65 -13.83 -17.39 -0.79
C GLY A 65 -13.13 -16.15 -0.25
N TRP A 66 -13.65 -14.95 -0.56
CA TRP A 66 -13.29 -13.70 0.10
C TRP A 66 -14.34 -13.38 1.15
N GLN A 67 -13.91 -13.18 2.39
CA GLN A 67 -14.81 -12.96 3.54
C GLN A 67 -14.45 -11.66 4.25
N VAL A 68 -15.46 -11.02 4.83
CA VAL A 68 -15.29 -9.85 5.70
C VAL A 68 -15.63 -10.25 7.12
N ALA A 69 -14.65 -10.16 8.01
CA ALA A 69 -14.81 -10.40 9.43
C ALA A 69 -13.84 -9.53 10.24
N HIS A 70 -14.26 -9.06 11.39
CA HIS A 70 -13.41 -8.25 12.31
C HIS A 70 -12.75 -7.02 11.67
N GLY A 71 -13.38 -6.41 10.66
CA GLY A 71 -12.81 -5.28 9.92
C GLY A 71 -11.74 -5.67 8.90
N GLU A 72 -11.57 -6.95 8.60
CA GLU A 72 -10.61 -7.48 7.65
C GLU A 72 -11.31 -8.03 6.40
N LEU A 73 -10.77 -7.75 5.22
CA LEU A 73 -11.11 -8.40 3.96
C LEU A 73 -10.10 -9.53 3.74
N SER A 74 -10.53 -10.77 3.88
CA SER A 74 -9.64 -11.93 3.93
C SER A 74 -9.93 -12.91 2.81
N ARG A 75 -8.87 -13.37 2.16
CA ARG A 75 -8.89 -14.57 1.35
C ARG A 75 -8.92 -15.78 2.30
N ALA A 76 -10.13 -16.33 2.53
CA ALA A 76 -10.38 -17.37 3.53
C ALA A 76 -10.41 -18.78 2.94
N GLU A 77 -10.85 -18.95 1.70
CA GLU A 77 -11.03 -20.25 1.08
C GLU A 77 -10.24 -20.39 -0.23
N LYS A 78 -9.77 -21.60 -0.49
CA LYS A 78 -9.02 -21.94 -1.70
C LYS A 78 -9.88 -21.69 -2.96
N GLY A 79 -9.27 -21.11 -3.99
CA GLY A 79 -9.97 -20.84 -5.26
C GLY A 79 -10.92 -19.65 -5.20
N ALA A 80 -10.69 -18.72 -4.25
CA ALA A 80 -11.44 -17.48 -4.17
C ALA A 80 -11.34 -16.63 -5.45
N GLY A 81 -10.20 -16.72 -6.15
CA GLY A 81 -9.86 -15.96 -7.35
C GLY A 81 -9.53 -14.50 -7.04
N ASP A 82 -8.81 -13.86 -7.94
CA ASP A 82 -8.42 -12.46 -7.79
C ASP A 82 -9.64 -11.56 -7.74
N ILE A 83 -9.60 -10.56 -6.83
CA ILE A 83 -10.64 -9.52 -6.76
C ILE A 83 -10.09 -8.18 -7.20
N MET A 84 -10.94 -7.36 -7.78
CA MET A 84 -10.56 -6.03 -8.22
C MET A 84 -11.64 -5.01 -7.91
N THR A 85 -11.26 -3.73 -7.88
CA THR A 85 -12.21 -2.64 -7.73
C THR A 85 -13.19 -2.60 -8.91
N ALA A 86 -14.44 -2.24 -8.66
CA ALA A 86 -15.40 -1.96 -9.74
C ALA A 86 -14.98 -0.72 -10.53
N ASP A 87 -14.48 0.30 -9.82
CA ASP A 87 -13.96 1.52 -10.43
C ASP A 87 -12.55 1.36 -10.98
N GLN A 88 -12.18 2.20 -11.93
CA GLN A 88 -10.85 2.31 -12.51
C GLN A 88 -10.18 3.62 -12.13
N PHE A 89 -8.86 3.58 -11.96
CA PHE A 89 -8.03 4.71 -11.53
C PHE A 89 -6.90 4.96 -12.53
N GLY A 90 -6.64 6.23 -12.86
CA GLY A 90 -5.51 6.69 -13.66
C GLY A 90 -4.33 7.03 -12.77
N SER A 91 -4.14 8.31 -12.47
CA SER A 91 -3.14 8.75 -11.49
C SER A 91 -3.74 8.70 -10.08
N PHE A 92 -3.04 8.08 -9.14
CA PHE A 92 -3.56 7.91 -7.78
C PHE A 92 -2.43 7.71 -6.75
N GLU A 93 -2.79 7.88 -5.50
CA GLU A 93 -2.06 7.33 -4.35
C GLU A 93 -2.96 6.34 -3.64
N LEU A 94 -2.45 5.15 -3.38
CA LEU A 94 -3.12 4.06 -2.67
C LEU A 94 -2.32 3.70 -1.44
N SER A 95 -3.00 3.47 -0.32
CA SER A 95 -2.44 2.85 0.89
C SER A 95 -3.35 1.71 1.32
N LEU A 96 -2.74 0.61 1.75
CA LEU A 96 -3.44 -0.50 2.37
C LEU A 96 -2.55 -1.15 3.43
N GLU A 97 -3.17 -1.81 4.38
CA GLU A 97 -2.48 -2.73 5.27
C GLU A 97 -2.80 -4.18 4.89
N TYR A 98 -1.76 -5.02 4.88
CA TYR A 98 -1.91 -6.46 4.66
C TYR A 98 -1.28 -7.27 5.80
N LYS A 99 -1.83 -8.45 6.04
CA LYS A 99 -1.31 -9.45 6.98
C LYS A 99 -1.28 -10.79 6.25
N ILE A 100 -0.08 -11.31 6.00
CA ILE A 100 0.13 -12.56 5.26
C ILE A 100 0.39 -13.71 6.21
N SER A 101 -0.08 -14.92 5.88
CA SER A 101 0.23 -16.14 6.61
C SER A 101 1.69 -16.57 6.44
N LYS A 102 2.19 -17.41 7.35
CA LYS A 102 3.51 -18.04 7.21
C LYS A 102 3.62 -18.78 5.87
N GLY A 103 4.70 -18.52 5.14
CA GLY A 103 4.94 -19.03 3.79
C GLY A 103 3.97 -18.52 2.73
N GLY A 104 3.13 -17.52 3.08
CA GLY A 104 2.05 -17.05 2.22
C GLY A 104 2.54 -16.17 1.08
N ASN A 105 1.72 -16.13 0.01
CA ASN A 105 1.91 -15.33 -1.19
C ASN A 105 0.58 -14.69 -1.62
N SER A 106 0.65 -13.48 -2.11
CA SER A 106 -0.42 -12.65 -2.68
C SER A 106 0.22 -11.53 -3.50
N GLY A 107 -0.57 -10.55 -3.96
CA GLY A 107 -0.06 -9.41 -4.73
C GLY A 107 -1.06 -8.26 -4.79
N LEU A 108 -0.55 -7.06 -4.97
CA LEU A 108 -1.30 -5.86 -5.33
C LEU A 108 -1.00 -5.52 -6.78
N MET A 109 -1.99 -5.57 -7.67
CA MET A 109 -1.83 -5.16 -9.07
C MET A 109 -2.57 -3.84 -9.32
N PHE A 110 -2.03 -3.04 -10.22
CA PHE A 110 -2.63 -1.76 -10.61
C PHE A 110 -2.75 -1.61 -12.12
N HIS A 111 -3.65 -0.74 -12.59
CA HIS A 111 -3.99 -0.57 -14.01
C HIS A 111 -4.36 -1.88 -14.70
N VAL A 112 -5.02 -2.79 -13.95
CA VAL A 112 -5.51 -4.05 -14.51
C VAL A 112 -6.65 -3.76 -15.49
N THR A 113 -6.59 -4.39 -16.67
CA THR A 113 -7.71 -4.43 -17.64
C THR A 113 -8.18 -5.86 -17.85
N GLU A 114 -9.41 -6.03 -18.30
CA GLU A 114 -10.00 -7.35 -18.53
C GLU A 114 -9.71 -7.94 -19.92
N GLU A 115 -8.82 -7.30 -20.69
CA GLU A 115 -8.37 -7.80 -21.99
C GLU A 115 -7.46 -9.04 -21.86
N GLY A 116 -6.71 -9.18 -20.74
CA GLY A 116 -5.92 -10.37 -20.42
C GLY A 116 -6.79 -11.55 -19.96
N GLN A 117 -6.20 -12.74 -19.88
CA GLN A 117 -6.86 -13.93 -19.28
C GLN A 117 -6.75 -13.93 -17.75
N THR A 118 -5.73 -13.26 -17.22
CA THR A 118 -5.46 -13.08 -15.80
C THR A 118 -5.04 -11.63 -15.54
N PRO A 119 -5.23 -11.08 -14.33
CA PRO A 119 -4.90 -9.69 -14.02
C PRO A 119 -3.44 -9.32 -14.31
N TRP A 120 -2.49 -10.19 -13.96
CA TRP A 120 -1.05 -9.96 -14.13
C TRP A 120 -0.57 -9.92 -15.59
N GLN A 121 -1.41 -10.27 -16.56
CA GLN A 121 -1.07 -10.11 -17.99
C GLN A 121 -1.18 -8.66 -18.47
N THR A 122 -1.88 -7.83 -17.72
CA THR A 122 -2.09 -6.41 -18.06
C THR A 122 -1.57 -5.48 -16.98
N GLY A 123 -1.83 -5.78 -15.70
CA GLY A 123 -1.46 -4.96 -14.54
C GLY A 123 -0.13 -5.38 -13.92
N PRO A 124 0.81 -4.44 -13.74
CA PRO A 124 2.01 -4.68 -12.96
C PRO A 124 1.67 -5.04 -11.51
N GLU A 125 2.43 -5.99 -10.96
CA GLU A 125 2.21 -6.54 -9.63
C GLU A 125 3.28 -6.06 -8.65
N ILE A 126 2.84 -5.58 -7.49
CA ILE A 126 3.68 -5.40 -6.30
C ILE A 126 3.47 -6.62 -5.43
N GLN A 127 4.54 -7.39 -5.25
CA GLN A 127 4.51 -8.66 -4.53
C GLN A 127 4.10 -8.47 -3.07
N ILE A 128 3.31 -9.40 -2.57
CA ILE A 128 2.97 -9.55 -1.15
C ILE A 128 3.30 -10.99 -0.76
N GLN A 129 4.28 -11.18 0.12
CA GLN A 129 4.56 -12.52 0.65
C GLN A 129 5.22 -12.45 2.02
N ASP A 130 5.32 -13.60 2.66
CA ASP A 130 6.23 -13.82 3.78
C ASP A 130 7.68 -13.91 3.26
N ASN A 131 8.51 -12.92 3.57
CA ASN A 131 9.88 -12.86 3.06
C ASN A 131 10.82 -13.91 3.68
N VAL A 132 10.42 -14.53 4.78
CA VAL A 132 11.23 -15.55 5.50
C VAL A 132 10.94 -16.95 4.95
N ASP A 133 9.68 -17.39 4.99
CA ASP A 133 9.27 -18.76 4.64
C ASP A 133 8.60 -18.84 3.25
N GLY A 134 8.41 -17.72 2.55
CA GLY A 134 7.83 -17.67 1.21
C GLY A 134 8.80 -18.20 0.15
N HIS A 135 8.26 -18.93 -0.84
CA HIS A 135 9.03 -19.66 -1.85
C HIS A 135 9.36 -18.86 -3.12
N ASP A 136 8.64 -17.78 -3.38
CA ASP A 136 8.91 -16.95 -4.55
C ASP A 136 10.23 -16.18 -4.35
N PRO A 137 11.12 -16.12 -5.37
CA PRO A 137 12.33 -15.32 -5.30
C PRO A 137 12.05 -13.81 -5.28
N GLN A 138 10.87 -13.37 -5.74
CA GLN A 138 10.43 -11.97 -5.66
C GLN A 138 9.88 -11.70 -4.25
N LYS A 139 10.48 -10.76 -3.53
CA LYS A 139 10.11 -10.47 -2.15
C LYS A 139 9.00 -9.41 -2.05
N ALA A 140 8.33 -9.35 -0.91
CA ALA A 140 7.26 -8.39 -0.68
C ALA A 140 7.69 -6.95 -0.95
N GLY A 141 6.83 -6.19 -1.59
CA GLY A 141 7.08 -4.82 -2.04
C GLY A 141 7.87 -4.70 -3.33
N TRP A 142 8.43 -5.79 -3.90
CA TRP A 142 9.08 -5.72 -5.21
C TRP A 142 8.03 -5.53 -6.31
N LEU A 143 8.33 -4.70 -7.30
CA LEU A 143 7.58 -4.72 -8.55
C LEU A 143 8.07 -5.93 -9.35
N TYR A 144 7.22 -6.95 -9.41
CA TYR A 144 7.55 -8.32 -9.78
C TYR A 144 8.44 -8.40 -11.04
N GLN A 145 9.66 -8.91 -10.88
CA GLN A 145 10.73 -9.02 -11.89
C GLN A 145 11.24 -7.70 -12.50
N LEU A 146 10.79 -6.54 -12.03
CA LEU A 146 11.17 -5.25 -12.62
C LEU A 146 12.02 -4.41 -11.66
N TYR A 147 11.52 -4.07 -10.48
CA TYR A 147 12.20 -3.21 -9.52
C TYR A 147 12.19 -3.83 -8.13
N LYS A 148 13.27 -3.62 -7.39
CA LYS A 148 13.43 -4.12 -6.02
C LYS A 148 14.06 -3.04 -5.12
N PRO A 149 13.77 -3.05 -3.81
CA PRO A 149 14.44 -2.19 -2.86
C PRO A 149 15.86 -2.69 -2.56
N GLU A 150 16.67 -1.83 -1.94
CA GLU A 150 17.97 -2.19 -1.38
C GLU A 150 17.85 -2.89 -0.03
N THR A 151 16.82 -2.54 0.75
CA THR A 151 16.59 -3.06 2.11
C THR A 151 15.18 -3.60 2.25
N ASP A 152 15.01 -4.61 3.10
CA ASP A 152 13.71 -5.15 3.48
C ASP A 152 13.16 -4.40 4.70
N ALA A 153 11.98 -3.81 4.58
CA ALA A 153 11.27 -3.13 5.65
C ALA A 153 9.98 -3.86 6.06
N THR A 154 9.80 -5.12 5.65
CA THR A 154 8.62 -5.90 6.02
C THR A 154 8.68 -6.34 7.49
N LYS A 155 7.49 -6.46 8.08
CA LYS A 155 7.30 -7.14 9.36
C LYS A 155 7.04 -8.63 9.12
N PRO A 156 7.27 -9.50 10.12
CA PRO A 156 7.04 -10.93 10.01
C PRO A 156 5.63 -11.32 9.59
N ALA A 157 5.47 -12.54 9.06
CA ALA A 157 4.16 -13.13 8.80
C ALA A 157 3.27 -13.09 10.06
N GLY A 158 1.98 -12.79 9.87
CA GLY A 158 1.02 -12.59 10.96
C GLY A 158 0.97 -11.17 11.51
N GLU A 159 1.89 -10.29 11.14
CA GLU A 159 1.86 -8.87 11.48
C GLU A 159 1.32 -8.01 10.32
N TRP A 160 0.76 -6.84 10.67
CA TRP A 160 0.26 -5.88 9.71
C TRP A 160 1.40 -5.07 9.10
N ASN A 161 1.51 -5.11 7.77
CA ASN A 161 2.40 -4.29 6.96
C ASN A 161 1.60 -3.24 6.20
N GLU A 162 2.08 -2.00 6.15
CA GLU A 162 1.54 -0.96 5.28
C GLU A 162 2.26 -0.99 3.93
N LEU A 163 1.51 -1.13 2.85
CA LEU A 163 1.98 -0.94 1.48
C LEU A 163 1.34 0.33 0.92
N ARG A 164 2.17 1.30 0.52
CA ARG A 164 1.72 2.54 -0.10
C ARG A 164 2.37 2.71 -1.47
N VAL A 165 1.57 3.10 -2.44
CA VAL A 165 2.02 3.35 -3.80
C VAL A 165 1.47 4.67 -4.32
N LYS A 166 2.29 5.38 -5.09
CA LYS A 166 1.88 6.56 -5.84
C LYS A 166 2.14 6.32 -7.31
N ILE A 167 1.12 6.41 -8.12
CA ILE A 167 1.20 6.11 -9.56
C ILE A 167 0.79 7.37 -10.32
N THR A 168 1.72 7.93 -11.07
CA THR A 168 1.49 9.04 -12.02
C THR A 168 2.24 8.78 -13.31
N PRO A 169 1.91 9.46 -14.42
CA PRO A 169 2.66 9.32 -15.66
C PRO A 169 4.14 9.69 -15.51
N GLU A 170 4.44 10.70 -14.69
CA GLU A 170 5.77 11.23 -14.51
C GLU A 170 6.63 10.37 -13.57
N LYS A 171 5.99 9.72 -12.58
CA LYS A 171 6.71 8.97 -11.56
C LYS A 171 5.79 8.03 -10.79
N CYS A 172 6.23 6.81 -10.63
CA CYS A 172 5.65 5.83 -9.73
C CYS A 172 6.57 5.61 -8.53
N GLU A 173 6.01 5.48 -7.33
CA GLU A 173 6.77 5.31 -6.08
C GLU A 173 6.12 4.22 -5.23
N THR A 174 6.94 3.37 -4.60
CA THR A 174 6.48 2.31 -3.69
C THR A 174 7.12 2.47 -2.32
N PHE A 175 6.32 2.29 -1.27
CA PHE A 175 6.74 2.37 0.13
C PHE A 175 6.22 1.16 0.91
N MET A 176 7.05 0.63 1.81
CA MET A 176 6.69 -0.43 2.75
C MET A 176 6.98 0.06 4.16
N ASN A 177 5.97 0.06 5.03
CA ASN A 177 6.07 0.52 6.42
C ASN A 177 6.73 1.90 6.57
N GLY A 178 6.38 2.84 5.67
CA GLY A 178 6.92 4.20 5.62
C GLY A 178 8.29 4.34 4.96
N VAL A 179 8.99 3.23 4.66
CA VAL A 179 10.29 3.24 3.97
C VAL A 179 10.08 3.26 2.47
N LYS A 180 10.67 4.24 1.77
CA LYS A 180 10.67 4.27 0.30
C LYS A 180 11.51 3.12 -0.25
N TYR A 181 10.89 2.29 -1.11
CA TYR A 181 11.56 1.15 -1.71
C TYR A 181 12.27 1.50 -3.02
N TYR A 182 11.54 2.05 -3.96
CA TYR A 182 12.05 2.46 -5.26
C TYR A 182 11.09 3.45 -5.92
N ASP A 183 11.54 4.04 -7.01
CA ASP A 183 10.70 4.74 -7.97
C ASP A 183 11.01 4.30 -9.41
N PHE A 184 10.08 4.57 -10.32
CA PHE A 184 10.19 4.27 -11.74
C PHE A 184 9.25 5.15 -12.56
N VAL A 185 9.48 5.19 -13.86
CA VAL A 185 8.56 5.81 -14.82
C VAL A 185 8.04 4.71 -15.74
N LYS A 186 6.75 4.42 -15.63
CA LYS A 186 6.10 3.39 -16.46
C LYS A 186 6.11 3.82 -17.94
N GLY A 187 6.59 2.94 -18.82
CA GLY A 187 6.74 3.23 -20.26
C GLY A 187 8.00 4.03 -20.62
N SER A 188 8.92 4.25 -19.68
CA SER A 188 10.27 4.77 -20.00
C SER A 188 11.13 3.70 -20.67
N THR A 189 12.28 4.10 -21.24
CA THR A 189 13.26 3.17 -21.81
C THR A 189 13.72 2.13 -20.79
N ASP A 190 14.03 2.53 -19.54
CA ASP A 190 14.42 1.60 -18.47
C ASP A 190 13.29 0.59 -18.16
N TRP A 191 12.04 1.07 -18.10
CA TRP A 191 10.87 0.22 -17.94
C TRP A 191 10.78 -0.82 -19.08
N ASP A 192 10.82 -0.38 -20.32
CA ASP A 192 10.66 -1.25 -21.48
C ASP A 192 11.78 -2.29 -21.58
N GLU A 193 13.01 -1.93 -21.25
CA GLU A 193 14.14 -2.86 -21.18
C GLU A 193 13.96 -3.93 -20.10
N ARG A 194 13.47 -3.55 -18.91
CA ARG A 194 13.19 -4.48 -17.81
C ARG A 194 12.04 -5.43 -18.17
N VAL A 195 10.96 -4.90 -18.74
CA VAL A 195 9.84 -5.71 -19.22
C VAL A 195 10.32 -6.71 -20.26
N ALA A 196 11.11 -6.29 -21.23
CA ALA A 196 11.63 -7.18 -22.28
C ALA A 196 12.48 -8.34 -21.74
N LYS A 197 13.22 -8.11 -20.63
CA LYS A 197 14.06 -9.12 -19.95
C LYS A 197 13.28 -10.01 -18.97
N SER A 198 12.02 -9.69 -18.66
CA SER A 198 11.16 -10.41 -17.71
C SER A 198 10.25 -11.44 -18.41
N LYS A 199 9.50 -12.20 -17.61
CA LYS A 199 8.43 -13.08 -18.13
C LYS A 199 7.36 -12.33 -18.94
N PHE A 200 7.25 -11.03 -18.72
CA PHE A 200 6.25 -10.16 -19.35
C PHE A 200 6.62 -9.68 -20.75
N GLY A 201 7.87 -9.90 -21.20
CA GLY A 201 8.36 -9.41 -22.50
C GLY A 201 7.58 -9.93 -23.70
N LYS A 202 6.83 -11.05 -23.54
CA LYS A 202 5.95 -11.62 -24.57
C LYS A 202 4.47 -11.26 -24.39
N MET A 203 4.16 -10.38 -23.43
CA MET A 203 2.78 -9.97 -23.12
C MET A 203 2.52 -8.56 -23.64
N PRO A 204 1.85 -8.40 -24.78
CA PRO A 204 1.75 -7.10 -25.45
C PRO A 204 0.95 -6.06 -24.67
N LEU A 205 0.07 -6.50 -23.76
CA LEU A 205 -0.79 -5.63 -22.94
C LEU A 205 -0.17 -5.28 -21.58
N PHE A 206 0.93 -5.94 -21.18
CA PHE A 206 1.50 -5.74 -19.85
C PHE A 206 2.00 -4.30 -19.64
N GLY A 207 1.46 -3.66 -18.62
CA GLY A 207 1.84 -2.30 -18.21
C GLY A 207 1.48 -1.20 -19.23
N LYS A 208 0.68 -1.48 -20.26
CA LYS A 208 0.33 -0.49 -21.30
C LYS A 208 -0.81 0.43 -20.88
N ALA A 209 -1.77 -0.05 -20.10
CA ALA A 209 -2.90 0.74 -19.66
C ALA A 209 -2.44 1.89 -18.74
N THR A 210 -2.97 3.09 -18.96
CA THR A 210 -2.74 4.27 -18.11
C THR A 210 -3.85 4.48 -17.09
N LYS A 211 -4.92 3.70 -17.17
CA LYS A 211 -6.06 3.64 -16.26
C LYS A 211 -6.55 2.20 -16.19
N GLY A 212 -6.96 1.76 -15.01
CA GLY A 212 -7.46 0.41 -14.81
C GLY A 212 -7.82 0.14 -13.35
N HIS A 213 -8.15 -1.09 -13.07
CA HIS A 213 -8.57 -1.54 -11.75
C HIS A 213 -7.37 -1.76 -10.81
N ILE A 214 -7.63 -1.63 -9.51
CA ILE A 214 -6.75 -2.13 -8.44
C ILE A 214 -7.18 -3.57 -8.17
N CYS A 215 -6.22 -4.51 -8.09
CA CYS A 215 -6.52 -5.92 -7.93
C CYS A 215 -5.71 -6.51 -6.76
N LEU A 216 -6.37 -7.36 -5.97
CA LEU A 216 -5.77 -8.16 -4.89
C LEU A 216 -5.75 -9.63 -5.31
N GLN A 217 -4.57 -10.24 -5.23
CA GLN A 217 -4.33 -11.57 -5.76
C GLN A 217 -4.72 -12.69 -4.79
N ASP A 218 -5.40 -13.72 -5.30
CA ASP A 218 -5.53 -15.04 -4.69
C ASP A 218 -4.41 -15.97 -5.18
N HIS A 219 -3.33 -16.10 -4.41
CA HIS A 219 -2.25 -17.04 -4.69
C HIS A 219 -2.37 -18.37 -3.92
N GLY A 220 -3.54 -18.65 -3.34
CA GLY A 220 -3.79 -19.90 -2.63
C GLY A 220 -3.52 -19.87 -1.12
N ASN A 221 -2.92 -18.80 -0.59
CA ASN A 221 -2.58 -18.66 0.82
C ASN A 221 -3.51 -17.69 1.55
N PRO A 222 -3.74 -17.85 2.86
CA PRO A 222 -4.46 -16.87 3.65
C PRO A 222 -3.74 -15.52 3.67
N VAL A 223 -4.48 -14.48 3.35
CA VAL A 223 -4.07 -13.07 3.44
C VAL A 223 -5.26 -12.23 3.87
N SER A 224 -5.03 -11.25 4.72
CA SER A 224 -6.03 -10.28 5.15
C SER A 224 -5.59 -8.87 4.76
N PHE A 225 -6.57 -8.04 4.40
CA PHE A 225 -6.39 -6.63 4.06
C PHE A 225 -7.31 -5.76 4.90
N ARG A 226 -6.86 -4.54 5.23
CA ARG A 226 -7.67 -3.52 5.89
C ARG A 226 -7.14 -2.13 5.52
N SER A 227 -7.84 -1.09 5.93
CA SER A 227 -7.43 0.31 5.72
C SER A 227 -7.09 0.62 4.26
N ILE A 228 -7.82 -0.04 3.31
CA ILE A 228 -7.60 0.16 1.88
C ILE A 228 -8.21 1.51 1.49
N LYS A 229 -7.37 2.46 1.15
CA LYS A 229 -7.77 3.84 0.81
C LYS A 229 -7.02 4.36 -0.40
N ILE A 230 -7.68 5.21 -1.18
CA ILE A 230 -7.13 5.78 -2.40
C ILE A 230 -7.48 7.27 -2.50
N ARG A 231 -6.61 8.06 -3.11
CA ARG A 231 -6.95 9.40 -3.62
C ARG A 231 -6.55 9.51 -5.08
N SER A 232 -7.44 10.10 -5.89
CA SER A 232 -7.11 10.45 -7.27
C SER A 232 -6.10 11.59 -7.29
N LEU A 233 -5.15 11.48 -8.20
CA LEU A 233 -4.18 12.53 -8.55
C LEU A 233 -4.40 13.01 -9.99
N ASP A 234 -5.44 12.50 -10.68
CA ASP A 234 -5.84 13.01 -11.97
C ASP A 234 -6.25 14.48 -11.81
N LYS A 235 -5.76 15.33 -12.72
CA LYS A 235 -6.18 16.73 -12.75
C LYS A 235 -7.66 16.79 -13.16
N PRO A 236 -8.45 17.69 -12.53
CA PRO A 236 -9.84 17.89 -12.90
C PRO A 236 -10.00 18.36 -14.34
#